data_158504008e9c59179e8248daae6d4799
#
_entry.id   158504008e9c59179e8248daae6d4799
#
_cell.length_a   1.000
_cell.length_b   1.000
_cell.length_c   1.000
_cell.angle_alpha   90.00
_cell.angle_beta   90.00
_cell.angle_gamma   90.00
#
_symmetry.space_group_name_H-M   'P 1'
#
loop_
_entity.id
_entity.type
_entity.pdbx_description
1 polymer ?
#
loop_
_entity_poly.entity_id
_entity_poly.type
_entity_poly.pdbx_seq_one_letter_code
_entity_poly.pdbx_strand_id
1 'polypeptide(L)'
;MQSTNKDRLIRHSRGRKGQIGYGGGIGILLLEDFYPGFPGDLRNASAWGFPIQYQMVPNLDICRLVEDPDRDLDSYIQPIVTAARELQDRYGCRAIAAECGFFAYFQKHVAEALDVPVFMSSLLQINWIQSLIGADKVVGVYTSMSYSPEIGQ
;
A
#
# COMPACT_ATOMS: atom_id res chain seq x y z
N MET A 1 1.72 28.92 15.12
CA MET A 1 0.69 29.44 14.20
C MET A 1 -0.04 28.25 13.62
N GLN A 2 -1.27 27.94 14.10
CA GLN A 2 -2.04 26.80 13.63
C GLN A 2 -2.55 27.11 12.21
N SER A 3 -2.16 26.27 11.24
CA SER A 3 -2.66 26.35 9.86
C SER A 3 -4.18 26.09 9.88
N THR A 4 -4.97 26.99 9.32
CA THR A 4 -6.41 26.87 9.26
C THR A 4 -6.81 25.74 8.29
N ASN A 5 -7.98 25.13 8.51
CA ASN A 5 -8.48 24.06 7.63
C ASN A 5 -8.61 24.51 6.16
N LYS A 6 -8.78 25.82 5.93
CA LYS A 6 -8.80 26.44 4.60
C LYS A 6 -7.43 26.40 3.90
N ASP A 7 -6.34 26.54 4.66
CA ASP A 7 -4.97 26.48 4.11
C ASP A 7 -4.59 25.04 3.73
N ARG A 8 -5.13 24.04 4.44
CA ARG A 8 -5.00 22.62 4.08
C ARG A 8 -5.69 22.31 2.76
N LEU A 9 -6.95 22.73 2.59
CA LEU A 9 -7.71 22.55 1.35
C LEU A 9 -7.02 23.22 0.14
N ILE A 10 -6.48 24.40 0.32
CA ILE A 10 -5.78 25.15 -0.74
C ILE A 10 -4.46 24.46 -1.12
N ARG A 11 -3.74 23.85 -0.16
CA ARG A 11 -2.51 23.09 -0.47
C ARG A 11 -2.78 21.87 -1.32
N HIS A 12 -3.90 21.19 -1.11
CA HIS A 12 -4.30 20.04 -1.92
C HIS A 12 -4.85 20.41 -3.30
N SER A 13 -5.28 21.65 -3.51
CA SER A 13 -5.77 22.15 -4.79
C SER A 13 -4.72 22.87 -5.64
N ARG A 14 -3.54 23.18 -5.10
CA ARG A 14 -2.45 23.75 -5.90
C ARG A 14 -1.78 22.66 -6.73
N GLY A 15 -1.80 22.81 -8.05
CA GLY A 15 -0.97 22.00 -8.93
C GLY A 15 0.49 22.08 -8.49
N ARG A 16 1.15 20.94 -8.35
CA ARG A 16 2.59 20.88 -8.07
C ARG A 16 3.35 21.33 -9.32
N LYS A 17 4.49 22.00 -9.14
CA LYS A 17 5.37 22.40 -10.24
C LYS A 17 5.75 21.15 -11.06
N GLY A 18 5.36 21.11 -12.32
CA GLY A 18 5.54 19.97 -13.22
C GLY A 18 4.34 19.03 -13.35
N GLN A 19 3.25 19.23 -12.62
CA GLN A 19 2.03 18.44 -12.73
C GLN A 19 1.12 19.07 -13.79
N ILE A 20 0.95 18.38 -14.91
CA ILE A 20 0.19 18.88 -16.08
C ILE A 20 -1.29 18.49 -16.05
N GLY A 21 -1.75 17.73 -15.04
CA GLY A 21 -3.13 17.23 -15.00
C GLY A 21 -3.73 17.16 -13.61
N TYR A 22 -5.06 17.27 -13.56
CA TYR A 22 -5.88 17.02 -12.38
C TYR A 22 -6.30 15.54 -12.34
N GLY A 23 -6.46 15.01 -11.14
CA GLY A 23 -6.87 13.64 -10.91
C GLY A 23 -5.68 12.79 -10.50
N GLY A 24 -5.25 12.94 -9.26
CA GLY A 24 -4.22 12.09 -8.68
C GLY A 24 -4.70 10.64 -8.68
N GLY A 25 -3.88 9.75 -9.25
CA GLY A 25 -4.11 8.32 -9.26
C GLY A 25 -3.85 7.68 -7.90
N ILE A 26 -4.03 6.38 -7.84
CA ILE A 26 -3.59 5.54 -6.73
C ILE A 26 -2.17 5.07 -7.03
N GLY A 27 -1.29 5.15 -6.03
CA GLY A 27 0.02 4.55 -6.08
C GLY A 27 -0.02 3.10 -5.62
N ILE A 28 0.65 2.21 -6.34
CA ILE A 28 0.77 0.80 -5.98
C ILE A 28 2.23 0.45 -5.81
N LEU A 29 2.60 0.00 -4.61
CA LEU A 29 3.90 -0.55 -4.31
C LEU A 29 3.98 -1.98 -4.82
N LEU A 30 5.05 -2.28 -5.54
CA LEU A 30 5.33 -3.59 -6.13
C LEU A 30 6.56 -4.22 -5.48
N LEU A 31 6.55 -5.54 -5.40
CA LEU A 31 7.76 -6.33 -5.18
C LEU A 31 8.63 -6.31 -6.44
N GLU A 32 9.93 -6.57 -6.28
CA GLU A 32 10.87 -6.73 -7.39
C GLU A 32 10.76 -8.12 -8.04
N ASP A 33 9.52 -8.49 -8.39
CA ASP A 33 9.19 -9.73 -9.08
C ASP A 33 8.76 -9.43 -10.52
N PHE A 34 9.17 -10.29 -11.46
CA PHE A 34 8.90 -10.11 -12.89
C PHE A 34 7.98 -11.21 -13.40
N TYR A 35 6.70 -10.91 -13.49
CA TYR A 35 5.70 -11.77 -14.12
C TYR A 35 4.68 -10.93 -14.90
N PRO A 36 4.01 -11.51 -15.91
CA PRO A 36 2.95 -10.81 -16.62
C PRO A 36 1.73 -10.69 -15.70
N GLY A 37 1.30 -9.45 -15.40
CA GLY A 37 0.04 -9.19 -14.70
C GLY A 37 -1.14 -9.55 -15.60
N PHE A 38 -1.92 -10.56 -15.22
CA PHE A 38 -3.13 -10.93 -15.96
C PHE A 38 -4.25 -9.92 -15.77
N PRO A 39 -5.27 -9.87 -16.67
CA PRO A 39 -6.44 -9.05 -16.47
C PRO A 39 -7.10 -9.33 -15.10
N GLY A 40 -7.26 -8.27 -14.29
CA GLY A 40 -7.73 -8.37 -12.91
C GLY A 40 -6.63 -8.38 -11.84
N ASP A 41 -5.37 -8.58 -12.22
CA ASP A 41 -4.22 -8.42 -11.33
C ASP A 41 -3.97 -6.94 -11.01
N LEU A 42 -3.51 -6.65 -9.79
CA LEU A 42 -3.13 -5.32 -9.36
C LEU A 42 -2.05 -4.68 -10.27
N ARG A 43 -1.12 -5.49 -10.80
CA ARG A 43 -0.08 -5.07 -11.74
C ARG A 43 -0.58 -4.76 -13.14
N ASN A 44 -1.80 -5.17 -13.48
CA ASN A 44 -2.36 -4.91 -14.79
C ASN A 44 -3.15 -3.59 -14.80
N ALA A 45 -2.58 -2.56 -15.42
CA ALA A 45 -3.19 -1.23 -15.48
C ALA A 45 -4.59 -1.24 -16.14
N SER A 46 -4.90 -2.21 -17.01
CA SER A 46 -6.21 -2.34 -17.63
C SER A 46 -7.32 -2.79 -16.68
N ALA A 47 -6.97 -3.29 -15.48
CA ALA A 47 -7.93 -3.63 -14.44
C ALA A 47 -8.58 -2.40 -13.77
N TRP A 48 -8.02 -1.21 -14.00
CA TRP A 48 -8.40 0.00 -13.31
C TRP A 48 -9.12 1.00 -14.22
N GLY A 49 -10.24 1.53 -13.75
CA GLY A 49 -10.97 2.60 -14.45
C GLY A 49 -10.45 4.01 -14.15
N PHE A 50 -9.29 4.12 -13.48
CA PHE A 50 -8.66 5.38 -13.07
C PHE A 50 -7.13 5.28 -13.14
N PRO A 51 -6.39 6.40 -13.12
CA PRO A 51 -4.93 6.39 -13.22
C PRO A 51 -4.27 5.64 -12.06
N ILE A 52 -3.31 4.79 -12.39
CA ILE A 52 -2.47 4.06 -11.45
C ILE A 52 -1.01 4.44 -11.69
N GLN A 53 -0.26 4.63 -10.62
CA GLN A 53 1.18 4.80 -10.65
C GLN A 53 1.83 3.65 -9.89
N TYR A 54 2.68 2.91 -10.56
CA TYR A 54 3.45 1.83 -9.96
C TYR A 54 4.81 2.31 -9.47
N GLN A 55 5.23 1.78 -8.33
CA GLN A 55 6.56 1.97 -7.78
C GLN A 55 7.08 0.67 -7.20
N MET A 56 8.14 0.14 -7.79
CA MET A 56 8.82 -1.05 -7.27
C MET A 56 9.66 -0.70 -6.06
N VAL A 57 9.65 -1.55 -5.05
CA VAL A 57 10.55 -1.48 -3.89
C VAL A 57 11.82 -2.25 -4.22
N PRO A 58 12.97 -1.58 -4.35
CA PRO A 58 14.20 -2.25 -4.73
C PRO A 58 14.64 -3.30 -3.71
N ASN A 59 15.19 -4.40 -4.21
CA ASN A 59 15.72 -5.52 -3.42
C ASN A 59 14.69 -6.20 -2.50
N LEU A 60 13.41 -6.06 -2.78
CA LEU A 60 12.33 -6.74 -2.04
C LEU A 60 11.50 -7.59 -3.01
N ASP A 61 11.83 -8.86 -3.10
CA ASP A 61 11.11 -9.89 -3.84
C ASP A 61 10.30 -10.80 -2.90
N ILE A 62 9.50 -11.71 -3.49
CA ILE A 62 8.65 -12.61 -2.70
C ILE A 62 9.45 -13.57 -1.82
N CYS A 63 10.61 -14.03 -2.28
CA CYS A 63 11.44 -14.94 -1.52
C CYS A 63 11.95 -14.26 -0.25
N ARG A 64 12.44 -13.05 -0.35
CA ARG A 64 12.93 -12.25 0.80
C ARG A 64 11.82 -11.85 1.75
N LEU A 65 10.64 -11.54 1.21
CA LEU A 65 9.51 -11.09 2.04
C LEU A 65 8.84 -12.26 2.79
N VAL A 66 8.75 -13.42 2.18
CA VAL A 66 7.88 -14.52 2.62
C VAL A 66 8.63 -15.79 2.94
N GLU A 67 9.57 -16.22 2.07
CA GLU A 67 10.19 -17.53 2.11
C GLU A 67 11.44 -17.59 2.97
N ASP A 68 12.13 -16.47 3.16
CA ASP A 68 13.34 -16.40 3.97
C ASP A 68 12.99 -16.55 5.47
N PRO A 69 13.41 -17.63 6.16
CA PRO A 69 13.14 -17.84 7.58
C PRO A 69 13.88 -16.84 8.48
N ASP A 70 15.02 -16.31 8.01
CA ASP A 70 15.88 -15.38 8.75
C ASP A 70 15.64 -13.90 8.35
N ARG A 71 14.54 -13.63 7.63
CA ARG A 71 14.22 -12.30 7.12
C ARG A 71 14.16 -11.24 8.22
N ASP A 72 14.86 -10.18 8.00
CA ASP A 72 14.76 -8.94 8.79
C ASP A 72 13.77 -7.98 8.11
N LEU A 73 12.49 -8.05 8.51
CA LEU A 73 11.45 -7.20 7.95
C LEU A 73 11.68 -5.72 8.25
N ASP A 74 12.29 -5.40 9.38
CA ASP A 74 12.54 -4.00 9.77
C ASP A 74 13.50 -3.30 8.81
N SER A 75 14.43 -4.04 8.22
CA SER A 75 15.36 -3.50 7.21
C SER A 75 14.66 -2.94 5.96
N TYR A 76 13.45 -3.41 5.65
CA TYR A 76 12.66 -2.97 4.51
C TYR A 76 11.74 -1.78 4.80
N ILE A 77 11.58 -1.36 6.07
CA ILE A 77 10.70 -0.23 6.43
C ILE A 77 11.10 1.03 5.67
N GLN A 78 12.38 1.42 5.71
CA GLN A 78 12.84 2.65 5.07
C GLN A 78 12.76 2.60 3.53
N PRO A 79 13.19 1.53 2.84
CA PRO A 79 12.97 1.37 1.41
C PRO A 79 11.50 1.50 1.00
N ILE A 80 10.58 0.85 1.72
CA ILE A 80 9.14 0.90 1.44
C ILE A 80 8.57 2.30 1.68
N VAL A 81 8.90 2.94 2.80
CA VAL A 81 8.49 4.32 3.09
C VAL A 81 9.01 5.28 2.04
N THR A 82 10.24 5.10 1.58
CA THR A 82 10.84 5.95 0.54
C THR A 82 10.09 5.80 -0.79
N ALA A 83 9.81 4.58 -1.21
CA ALA A 83 9.04 4.31 -2.43
C ALA A 83 7.60 4.87 -2.33
N ALA A 84 6.96 4.73 -1.17
CA ALA A 84 5.63 5.27 -0.92
C ALA A 84 5.61 6.81 -0.93
N ARG A 85 6.63 7.46 -0.37
CA ARG A 85 6.78 8.94 -0.44
C ARG A 85 7.00 9.42 -1.86
N GLU A 86 7.75 8.70 -2.68
CA GLU A 86 7.92 9.05 -4.09
C GLU A 86 6.58 9.04 -4.83
N LEU A 87 5.72 8.05 -4.57
CA LEU A 87 4.37 8.01 -5.11
C LEU A 87 3.53 9.22 -4.68
N GLN A 88 3.58 9.59 -3.40
CA GLN A 88 2.87 10.76 -2.88
C GLN A 88 3.46 12.07 -3.41
N ASP A 89 4.78 12.26 -3.27
CA ASP A 89 5.41 13.58 -3.40
C ASP A 89 5.77 13.93 -4.84
N ARG A 90 6.26 12.95 -5.60
CA ARG A 90 6.65 13.14 -7.00
C ARG A 90 5.48 12.95 -7.95
N TYR A 91 4.73 11.86 -7.78
CA TYR A 91 3.64 11.52 -8.70
C TYR A 91 2.27 12.05 -8.27
N GLY A 92 2.15 12.56 -7.06
CA GLY A 92 0.91 13.18 -6.58
C GLY A 92 -0.22 12.18 -6.33
N CYS A 93 0.12 10.92 -6.04
CA CYS A 93 -0.87 9.92 -5.70
C CYS A 93 -1.68 10.32 -4.47
N ARG A 94 -2.97 10.01 -4.47
CA ARG A 94 -3.92 10.40 -3.42
C ARG A 94 -4.24 9.29 -2.44
N ALA A 95 -3.81 8.09 -2.74
CA ALA A 95 -3.80 6.93 -1.85
C ALA A 95 -2.67 6.01 -2.27
N ILE A 96 -2.17 5.21 -1.34
CA ILE A 96 -1.15 4.20 -1.59
C ILE A 96 -1.72 2.83 -1.25
N ALA A 97 -1.49 1.88 -2.13
CA ALA A 97 -1.77 0.46 -1.91
C ALA A 97 -0.52 -0.37 -2.16
N ALA A 98 -0.54 -1.64 -1.80
CA ALA A 98 0.51 -2.58 -2.13
C ALA A 98 -0.08 -3.84 -2.76
N GLU A 99 0.69 -4.50 -3.61
CA GLU A 99 0.21 -5.66 -4.37
C GLU A 99 0.13 -6.95 -3.57
N CYS A 100 0.97 -7.09 -2.54
CA CYS A 100 1.11 -8.32 -1.77
C CYS A 100 0.51 -8.20 -0.38
N GLY A 101 -0.28 -9.19 0.06
CA GLY A 101 -0.88 -9.21 1.39
C GLY A 101 0.13 -9.16 2.54
N PHE A 102 1.35 -9.64 2.32
CA PHE A 102 2.43 -9.59 3.31
C PHE A 102 2.97 -8.19 3.60
N PHE A 103 2.65 -7.19 2.80
CA PHE A 103 2.90 -5.80 3.15
C PHE A 103 2.12 -5.32 4.38
N ALA A 104 1.20 -6.13 4.92
CA ALA A 104 0.48 -5.82 6.15
C ALA A 104 1.40 -5.40 7.31
N TYR A 105 2.56 -6.02 7.43
CA TYR A 105 3.57 -5.68 8.43
C TYR A 105 3.95 -4.19 8.40
N PHE A 106 4.04 -3.61 7.22
CA PHE A 106 4.49 -2.24 7.01
C PHE A 106 3.36 -1.20 7.10
N GLN A 107 2.10 -1.62 7.26
CA GLN A 107 0.94 -0.73 7.26
C GLN A 107 1.11 0.48 8.17
N LYS A 108 1.48 0.25 9.42
CA LYS A 108 1.63 1.33 10.42
C LYS A 108 2.76 2.29 10.02
N HIS A 109 3.92 1.76 9.67
CA HIS A 109 5.10 2.55 9.34
C HIS A 109 4.87 3.47 8.13
N VAL A 110 4.19 2.95 7.10
CA VAL A 110 3.88 3.73 5.90
C VAL A 110 2.78 4.75 6.17
N ALA A 111 1.73 4.37 6.91
CA ALA A 111 0.62 5.28 7.23
C ALA A 111 1.06 6.46 8.12
N GLU A 112 1.99 6.25 9.05
CA GLU A 112 2.57 7.32 9.89
C GLU A 112 3.49 8.26 9.10
N ALA A 113 4.07 7.78 7.99
CA ALA A 113 5.02 8.52 7.18
C ALA A 113 4.38 9.37 6.07
N LEU A 114 3.11 9.17 5.74
CA LEU A 114 2.43 9.78 4.60
C LEU A 114 1.24 10.65 5.04
N ASP A 115 0.87 11.60 4.17
CA ASP A 115 -0.31 12.46 4.36
C ASP A 115 -1.56 11.95 3.61
N VAL A 116 -1.46 10.81 2.92
CA VAL A 116 -2.54 10.20 2.13
C VAL A 116 -2.96 8.86 2.75
N PRO A 117 -4.19 8.39 2.49
CA PRO A 117 -4.62 7.06 2.92
C PRO A 117 -3.71 5.95 2.40
N VAL A 118 -3.45 4.95 3.24
CA VAL A 118 -2.55 3.82 2.95
C VAL A 118 -3.28 2.51 3.17
N PHE A 119 -3.21 1.60 2.19
CA PHE A 119 -3.84 0.29 2.17
C PHE A 119 -2.82 -0.78 1.76
N MET A 120 -2.00 -1.23 2.69
CA MET A 120 -0.89 -2.15 2.40
C MET A 120 -1.32 -3.60 2.21
N SER A 121 -2.52 -3.97 2.68
CA SER A 121 -2.99 -5.36 2.61
C SER A 121 -4.50 -5.47 2.69
N SER A 122 -5.05 -6.52 2.06
CA SER A 122 -6.45 -6.92 2.22
C SER A 122 -6.81 -7.33 3.66
N LEU A 123 -5.82 -7.67 4.49
CA LEU A 123 -6.03 -7.99 5.92
C LEU A 123 -6.65 -6.83 6.70
N LEU A 124 -6.50 -5.61 6.26
CA LEU A 124 -7.17 -4.43 6.85
C LEU A 124 -8.71 -4.54 6.83
N GLN A 125 -9.25 -5.38 5.95
CA GLN A 125 -10.69 -5.59 5.84
C GLN A 125 -11.27 -6.50 6.95
N ILE A 126 -10.43 -7.23 7.71
CA ILE A 126 -10.89 -8.22 8.68
C ILE A 126 -11.86 -7.62 9.69
N ASN A 127 -11.49 -6.51 10.34
CA ASN A 127 -12.33 -5.86 11.34
C ASN A 127 -13.63 -5.32 10.72
N TRP A 128 -13.57 -4.81 9.50
CA TRP A 128 -14.74 -4.33 8.79
C TRP A 128 -15.68 -5.48 8.43
N ILE A 129 -15.15 -6.57 7.87
CA ILE A 129 -15.93 -7.78 7.56
C ILE A 129 -16.55 -8.36 8.84
N GLN A 130 -15.76 -8.43 9.93
CA GLN A 130 -16.26 -8.90 11.22
C GLN A 130 -17.46 -8.08 11.70
N SER A 131 -17.42 -6.77 11.51
CA SER A 131 -18.54 -5.89 11.89
C SER A 131 -19.81 -6.12 11.05
N LEU A 132 -19.66 -6.58 9.81
CA LEU A 132 -20.77 -6.87 8.91
C LEU A 132 -21.46 -8.22 9.22
N ILE A 133 -20.67 -9.21 9.65
CA ILE A 133 -21.19 -10.58 9.84
C ILE A 133 -21.62 -10.86 11.28
N GLY A 134 -21.24 -10.03 12.24
CA GLY A 134 -21.50 -10.19 13.66
C GLY A 134 -20.39 -10.88 14.44
N ALA A 135 -20.36 -10.69 15.74
CA ALA A 135 -19.27 -11.14 16.62
C ALA A 135 -19.24 -12.66 16.86
N ASP A 136 -20.33 -13.35 16.58
CA ASP A 136 -20.50 -14.81 16.71
C ASP A 136 -19.96 -15.62 15.52
N LYS A 137 -19.52 -14.94 14.47
CA LYS A 137 -18.99 -15.56 13.25
C LYS A 137 -17.49 -15.31 13.12
N VAL A 138 -16.82 -16.17 12.35
CA VAL A 138 -15.37 -16.15 12.15
C VAL A 138 -15.05 -15.70 10.74
N VAL A 139 -14.11 -14.77 10.60
CA VAL A 139 -13.52 -14.38 9.31
C VAL A 139 -12.40 -15.34 8.97
N GLY A 140 -12.53 -16.07 7.86
CA GLY A 140 -11.48 -16.92 7.32
C GLY A 140 -10.52 -16.13 6.45
N VAL A 141 -9.22 -16.34 6.63
CA VAL A 141 -8.16 -15.74 5.80
C VAL A 141 -7.50 -16.82 4.96
N TYR A 142 -7.51 -16.65 3.64
CA TYR A 142 -6.75 -17.49 2.72
C TYR A 142 -5.36 -16.88 2.49
N THR A 143 -4.32 -17.67 2.71
CA THR A 143 -2.93 -17.27 2.45
C THR A 143 -2.23 -18.35 1.61
N SER A 144 -1.24 -17.93 0.83
CA SER A 144 -0.47 -18.84 -0.02
C SER A 144 0.48 -19.76 0.74
N MET A 145 0.74 -19.48 2.03
CA MET A 145 1.64 -20.26 2.87
C MET A 145 0.90 -20.84 4.08
N SER A 146 1.17 -22.10 4.37
CA SER A 146 0.69 -22.77 5.59
C SER A 146 1.42 -22.32 6.87
N TYR A 147 2.45 -21.47 6.74
CA TYR A 147 3.18 -20.91 7.86
C TYR A 147 2.53 -19.56 8.22
N SER A 148 1.67 -19.61 9.21
CA SER A 148 1.15 -18.39 9.83
C SER A 148 2.27 -17.84 10.74
N PRO A 149 2.83 -16.65 10.49
CA PRO A 149 3.50 -15.95 11.58
C PRO A 149 2.42 -15.72 12.65
N GLU A 150 2.73 -16.10 13.90
CA GLU A 150 1.85 -15.83 15.02
C GLU A 150 1.47 -14.35 14.99
N ILE A 151 0.24 -14.07 14.60
CA ILE A 151 -0.32 -12.72 14.75
C ILE A 151 -0.46 -12.57 16.26
N GLY A 152 0.46 -11.81 16.84
CA GLY A 152 0.52 -11.57 18.27
C GLY A 152 -0.86 -11.20 18.80
N GLN A 153 -1.24 -11.89 19.87
CA GLN A 153 -2.45 -11.67 20.68
C GLN A 153 -2.47 -10.28 21.27
#